data_c8754120f6e4049ed793f853750a5782
#
_entry.id   c8754120f6e4049ed793f853750a5782
#
_cell.length_a   1.000
_cell.length_b   1.000
_cell.length_c   1.000
_cell.angle_alpha   90.00
_cell.angle_beta   90.00
_cell.angle_gamma   90.00
#
_symmetry.space_group_name_H-M   'P 1'
#
loop_
_entity.id
_entity.type
_entity.pdbx_description
1 polymer ?
#
loop_
_entity_poly.entity_id
_entity_poly.type
_entity_poly.pdbx_seq_one_letter_code
_entity_poly.pdbx_strand_id
1 'polypeptide(L)'
;TDQTSIILENLKKLYKGNQIDIEIINQDNKGYSGARNTALSFIRGKYIIFLDADDVLPQDTIEVMLDTAYEYDADILQGSWYTFTNEKKKEHRVKESGKESGSQGYISGYPWGKLYKYSVLENFQFPDGYWFEDTPISFILAALPFKCISIDNIVYGYRLNSEGITSKAVYSEKSIDSYWITEQCLKEFPKFKVHYDQKAYEYLLQQSIMNAWRIRKQKRKVRESEFVLITKLMDDYFKGFHTKNANMSKVESALRKKQFIRFEMII
;
A
#
# COMPACT_ATOMS: atom_id res chain seq x y z
N THR A 1 16.89 1.42 -22.55
CA THR A 1 16.46 2.30 -23.65
C THR A 1 16.70 3.79 -23.34
N ASP A 2 17.03 4.15 -22.12
CA ASP A 2 17.35 5.49 -21.64
C ASP A 2 18.73 5.54 -20.96
N GLN A 3 19.08 6.65 -20.31
CA GLN A 3 20.36 6.84 -19.65
C GLN A 3 20.41 6.34 -18.20
N THR A 4 19.37 5.67 -17.70
CA THR A 4 19.25 5.26 -16.27
C THR A 4 20.46 4.42 -15.82
N SER A 5 20.84 3.41 -16.60
CA SER A 5 22.00 2.55 -16.25
C SER A 5 23.30 3.34 -16.14
N ILE A 6 23.53 4.28 -17.04
CA ILE A 6 24.74 5.14 -17.05
C ILE A 6 24.74 6.03 -15.81
N ILE A 7 23.61 6.62 -15.47
CA ILE A 7 23.46 7.48 -14.29
C ILE A 7 23.73 6.69 -13.02
N LEU A 8 23.16 5.50 -12.89
CA LEU A 8 23.35 4.62 -11.72
C LEU A 8 24.81 4.20 -11.55
N GLU A 9 25.48 3.80 -12.63
CA GLU A 9 26.90 3.45 -12.59
C GLU A 9 27.78 4.64 -12.21
N ASN A 10 27.46 5.85 -12.66
CA ASN A 10 28.17 7.06 -12.28
C ASN A 10 27.94 7.39 -10.78
N LEU A 11 26.73 7.25 -10.28
CA LEU A 11 26.44 7.40 -8.85
C LEU A 11 27.21 6.38 -8.01
N LYS A 12 27.23 5.11 -8.41
CA LYS A 12 27.99 4.07 -7.72
C LYS A 12 29.49 4.41 -7.64
N LYS A 13 30.06 4.93 -8.73
CA LYS A 13 31.45 5.38 -8.74
C LYS A 13 31.69 6.58 -7.82
N LEU A 14 30.77 7.56 -7.82
CA LEU A 14 30.86 8.78 -7.02
C LEU A 14 30.87 8.47 -5.51
N TYR A 15 30.07 7.50 -5.08
CA TYR A 15 29.92 7.13 -3.66
C TYR A 15 30.84 5.97 -3.23
N LYS A 16 31.70 5.47 -4.12
CA LYS A 16 32.67 4.42 -3.80
C LYS A 16 33.63 4.87 -2.69
N GLY A 17 33.69 4.09 -1.62
CA GLY A 17 34.56 4.39 -0.46
C GLY A 17 33.89 5.25 0.62
N ASN A 18 32.67 5.69 0.43
CA ASN A 18 31.85 6.30 1.47
C ASN A 18 31.16 5.21 2.33
N GLN A 19 30.48 5.63 3.39
CA GLN A 19 29.70 4.71 4.24
C GLN A 19 28.40 4.20 3.57
N ILE A 20 28.20 4.53 2.29
CA ILE A 20 27.03 4.14 1.49
C ILE A 20 27.47 3.08 0.50
N ASP A 21 26.84 1.90 0.58
CA ASP A 21 27.01 0.82 -0.41
C ASP A 21 25.86 0.89 -1.42
N ILE A 22 26.18 1.02 -2.71
CA ILE A 22 25.21 1.06 -3.81
C ILE A 22 25.29 -0.24 -4.58
N GLU A 23 24.21 -1.03 -4.52
CA GLU A 23 24.03 -2.23 -5.30
C GLU A 23 23.04 -1.97 -6.45
N ILE A 24 23.45 -2.28 -7.67
CA ILE A 24 22.62 -2.13 -8.89
C ILE A 24 22.22 -3.52 -9.36
N ILE A 25 20.92 -3.77 -9.39
CA ILE A 25 20.37 -5.06 -9.81
C ILE A 25 19.65 -4.87 -11.15
N ASN A 26 20.17 -5.46 -12.21
CA ASN A 26 19.55 -5.48 -13.52
C ASN A 26 18.72 -6.75 -13.69
N GLN A 27 17.49 -6.62 -14.15
CA GLN A 27 16.58 -7.73 -14.40
C GLN A 27 15.68 -7.44 -15.61
N ASP A 28 15.02 -8.46 -16.12
CA ASP A 28 13.93 -8.28 -17.08
C ASP A 28 12.78 -7.54 -16.42
N ASN A 29 11.99 -6.81 -17.22
CA ASN A 29 10.86 -6.05 -16.71
C ASN A 29 9.78 -6.97 -16.11
N LYS A 30 9.67 -6.95 -14.79
CA LYS A 30 8.63 -7.64 -13.99
C LYS A 30 7.70 -6.66 -13.30
N GLY A 31 7.67 -5.40 -13.78
CA GLY A 31 6.94 -4.33 -13.11
C GLY A 31 7.54 -3.94 -11.76
N TYR A 32 6.85 -3.06 -11.05
CA TYR A 32 7.30 -2.54 -9.75
C TYR A 32 7.23 -3.58 -8.63
N SER A 33 6.26 -4.51 -8.66
CA SER A 33 6.21 -5.66 -7.72
C SER A 33 7.46 -6.52 -7.84
N GLY A 34 7.77 -6.94 -9.07
CA GLY A 34 8.94 -7.78 -9.31
C GLY A 34 10.25 -7.07 -8.99
N ALA A 35 10.34 -5.75 -9.21
CA ALA A 35 11.51 -4.96 -8.82
C ALA A 35 11.68 -4.94 -7.30
N ARG A 36 10.61 -4.68 -6.53
CA ARG A 36 10.63 -4.70 -5.07
C ARG A 36 10.92 -6.09 -4.52
N ASN A 37 10.27 -7.13 -5.04
CA ASN A 37 10.51 -8.52 -4.62
C ASN A 37 11.95 -8.95 -4.85
N THR A 38 12.54 -8.57 -5.98
CA THR A 38 13.96 -8.82 -6.25
C THR A 38 14.82 -8.09 -5.22
N ALA A 39 14.60 -6.79 -4.98
CA ALA A 39 15.36 -6.03 -3.98
C ALA A 39 15.25 -6.64 -2.58
N LEU A 40 14.07 -7.15 -2.18
CA LEU A 40 13.86 -7.80 -0.88
C LEU A 40 14.79 -9.00 -0.68
N SER A 41 15.17 -9.74 -1.72
CA SER A 41 16.09 -10.89 -1.62
C SER A 41 17.57 -10.50 -1.37
N PHE A 42 17.92 -9.22 -1.52
CA PHE A 42 19.28 -8.69 -1.30
C PHE A 42 19.43 -7.89 -0.01
N ILE A 43 18.38 -7.82 0.81
CA ILE A 43 18.39 -7.00 2.02
C ILE A 43 19.39 -7.54 3.05
N ARG A 44 20.18 -6.61 3.60
CA ARG A 44 21.14 -6.87 4.69
C ARG A 44 20.88 -5.97 5.91
N GLY A 45 20.06 -4.93 5.72
CA GLY A 45 19.79 -3.92 6.74
C GLY A 45 18.73 -4.38 7.75
N LYS A 46 18.78 -3.84 8.96
CA LYS A 46 17.77 -4.06 10.00
C LYS A 46 16.43 -3.41 9.65
N TYR A 47 16.49 -2.28 8.96
CA TYR A 47 15.32 -1.53 8.49
C TYR A 47 15.37 -1.32 6.99
N ILE A 48 14.20 -1.15 6.40
CA ILE A 48 13.98 -1.00 4.96
C ILE A 48 13.09 0.21 4.72
N ILE A 49 13.45 1.02 3.72
CA ILE A 49 12.61 2.10 3.19
C ILE A 49 12.49 1.91 1.68
N PHE A 50 11.30 2.11 1.14
CA PHE A 50 11.07 2.12 -0.31
C PHE A 50 11.05 3.56 -0.82
N LEU A 51 11.74 3.78 -1.94
CA LEU A 51 11.76 5.04 -2.67
C LEU A 51 11.47 4.74 -4.14
N ASP A 52 10.39 5.30 -4.67
CA ASP A 52 10.07 5.20 -6.08
C ASP A 52 10.98 6.17 -6.89
N ALA A 53 11.32 5.79 -8.11
CA ALA A 53 12.39 6.45 -8.89
C ALA A 53 12.10 7.91 -9.28
N ASP A 54 10.84 8.32 -9.25
CA ASP A 54 10.39 9.69 -9.57
C ASP A 54 10.12 10.55 -8.32
N ASP A 55 10.28 9.99 -7.13
CA ASP A 55 10.01 10.63 -5.85
C ASP A 55 11.27 11.13 -5.15
N VAL A 56 11.12 11.81 -4.01
CA VAL A 56 12.23 12.36 -3.23
C VAL A 56 12.04 12.11 -1.73
N LEU A 57 13.18 11.99 -1.02
CA LEU A 57 13.19 12.00 0.44
C LEU A 57 13.64 13.39 0.94
N PRO A 58 12.96 14.00 1.93
CA PRO A 58 13.51 15.08 2.72
C PRO A 58 14.87 14.71 3.32
N GLN A 59 15.73 15.72 3.55
CA GLN A 59 17.13 15.49 3.93
C GLN A 59 17.29 14.75 5.26
N ASP A 60 16.41 14.98 6.20
CA ASP A 60 16.42 14.42 7.56
C ASP A 60 15.60 13.14 7.73
N THR A 61 14.99 12.66 6.65
CA THR A 61 14.05 11.51 6.69
C THR A 61 14.65 10.29 7.38
N ILE A 62 15.84 9.87 7.00
CA ILE A 62 16.45 8.64 7.51
C ILE A 62 16.76 8.78 9.01
N GLU A 63 17.32 9.91 9.42
CA GLU A 63 17.65 10.20 10.82
C GLU A 63 16.39 10.18 11.68
N VAL A 64 15.39 11.00 11.34
CA VAL A 64 14.12 11.09 12.10
C VAL A 64 13.42 9.75 12.21
N MET A 65 13.37 8.99 11.11
CA MET A 65 12.69 7.70 11.11
C MET A 65 13.45 6.65 11.92
N LEU A 66 14.77 6.59 11.83
CA LEU A 66 15.57 5.63 12.60
C LEU A 66 15.52 5.95 14.10
N ASP A 67 15.71 7.21 14.48
CA ASP A 67 15.68 7.63 15.89
C ASP A 67 14.35 7.27 16.52
N THR A 68 13.23 7.59 15.85
CA THR A 68 11.90 7.23 16.33
C THR A 68 11.70 5.71 16.38
N ALA A 69 12.16 4.98 15.36
CA ALA A 69 12.01 3.52 15.32
C ALA A 69 12.80 2.83 16.43
N TYR A 70 13.97 3.35 16.78
CA TYR A 70 14.76 2.84 17.91
C TYR A 70 14.17 3.23 19.25
N GLU A 71 13.73 4.49 19.42
CA GLU A 71 13.12 4.97 20.66
C GLU A 71 11.90 4.13 21.05
N TYR A 72 11.05 3.82 20.10
CA TYR A 72 9.80 3.09 20.35
C TYR A 72 9.85 1.61 20.03
N ASP A 73 10.99 1.05 19.59
CA ASP A 73 11.11 -0.32 19.03
C ASP A 73 9.99 -0.63 18.04
N ALA A 74 9.84 0.25 17.05
CA ALA A 74 8.79 0.12 16.05
C ALA A 74 9.10 -0.98 15.04
N ASP A 75 8.09 -1.78 14.69
CA ASP A 75 8.18 -2.73 13.57
C ASP A 75 7.88 -2.03 12.24
N ILE A 76 6.91 -1.10 12.24
CA ILE A 76 6.56 -0.25 11.11
C ILE A 76 6.42 1.19 11.60
N LEU A 77 7.15 2.11 10.99
CA LEU A 77 7.01 3.53 11.23
C LEU A 77 6.58 4.22 9.96
N GLN A 78 5.55 5.06 9.99
CA GLN A 78 5.20 5.93 8.87
C GLN A 78 5.19 7.39 9.27
N GLY A 79 5.53 8.27 8.30
CA GLY A 79 5.44 9.71 8.48
C GLY A 79 4.47 10.37 7.53
N SER A 80 4.31 11.68 7.69
CA SER A 80 3.60 12.54 6.78
C SER A 80 4.35 12.68 5.45
N TRP A 81 3.65 13.12 4.42
CA TRP A 81 4.26 13.31 3.11
C TRP A 81 3.72 14.58 2.43
N TYR A 82 4.32 14.95 1.33
CA TYR A 82 3.73 15.95 0.43
C TYR A 82 3.64 15.41 -0.99
N THR A 83 2.63 15.87 -1.71
CA THR A 83 2.58 15.74 -3.17
C THR A 83 3.14 17.00 -3.80
N PHE A 84 3.84 16.85 -4.94
CA PHE A 84 4.41 17.99 -5.64
C PHE A 84 4.41 17.85 -7.16
N THR A 85 4.39 19.00 -7.80
CA THR A 85 4.72 19.22 -9.22
C THR A 85 5.81 20.30 -9.27
N ASN A 86 6.24 20.71 -10.46
CA ASN A 86 7.18 21.84 -10.59
C ASN A 86 6.61 23.17 -10.04
N GLU A 87 5.30 23.28 -9.92
CA GLU A 87 4.61 24.55 -9.56
C GLU A 87 3.95 24.52 -8.18
N LYS A 88 3.56 23.35 -7.71
CA LYS A 88 2.71 23.19 -6.52
C LYS A 88 3.22 22.12 -5.58
N LYS A 89 3.06 22.39 -4.28
CA LYS A 89 3.32 21.43 -3.20
C LYS A 89 2.11 21.42 -2.27
N LYS A 90 1.66 20.22 -1.87
CA LYS A 90 0.57 20.03 -0.90
C LYS A 90 0.97 18.99 0.12
N GLU A 91 0.91 19.35 1.40
CA GLU A 91 1.21 18.46 2.51
C GLU A 91 0.01 17.58 2.87
N HIS A 92 0.31 16.37 3.30
CA HIS A 92 -0.63 15.37 3.80
C HIS A 92 -0.12 14.89 5.16
N ARG A 93 -0.77 15.38 6.21
CA ARG A 93 -0.37 15.10 7.58
C ARG A 93 -1.03 13.83 8.11
N VAL A 94 -0.25 12.93 8.68
CA VAL A 94 -0.77 11.80 9.44
C VAL A 94 -0.87 12.20 10.90
N LYS A 95 -1.94 11.72 11.57
CA LYS A 95 -2.07 11.90 13.02
C LYS A 95 -1.08 10.99 13.73
N GLU A 96 -0.33 11.54 14.66
CA GLU A 96 0.54 10.76 15.52
C GLU A 96 -0.23 9.68 16.27
N SER A 97 0.31 8.46 16.30
CA SER A 97 -0.32 7.31 16.95
C SER A 97 0.66 6.17 17.20
N GLY A 98 0.30 5.24 18.08
CA GLY A 98 1.08 4.03 18.35
C GLY A 98 2.24 4.22 19.33
N LYS A 99 2.49 5.43 19.84
CA LYS A 99 3.58 5.73 20.78
C LYS A 99 3.29 5.23 22.19
N GLU A 100 2.01 5.19 22.58
CA GLU A 100 1.60 4.71 23.90
C GLU A 100 1.67 3.19 23.99
N SER A 101 2.02 2.67 25.17
CA SER A 101 2.09 1.22 25.39
C SER A 101 0.73 0.56 25.14
N GLY A 102 0.72 -0.48 24.30
CA GLY A 102 -0.50 -1.21 23.94
C GLY A 102 -1.37 -0.51 22.88
N SER A 103 -1.01 0.70 22.42
CA SER A 103 -1.68 1.34 21.30
C SER A 103 -1.12 0.82 19.97
N GLN A 104 -1.98 0.70 18.97
CA GLN A 104 -1.58 0.36 17.60
C GLN A 104 -1.74 1.58 16.70
N GLY A 105 -0.66 2.02 16.05
CA GLY A 105 -0.70 3.08 15.06
C GLY A 105 -1.40 2.62 13.78
N TYR A 106 -1.92 3.60 13.05
CA TYR A 106 -2.46 3.37 11.71
C TYR A 106 -1.32 3.34 10.68
N ILE A 107 -1.40 2.46 9.69
CA ILE A 107 -0.54 2.48 8.50
C ILE A 107 -1.38 2.58 7.23
N SER A 108 -0.95 3.42 6.29
CA SER A 108 -1.55 3.54 4.95
C SER A 108 -1.12 2.36 4.06
N GLY A 109 -1.81 2.15 2.94
CA GLY A 109 -1.48 1.09 1.99
C GLY A 109 -0.21 1.32 1.18
N TYR A 110 0.29 2.54 1.06
CA TYR A 110 1.49 2.82 0.24
C TYR A 110 2.74 2.13 0.80
N PRO A 111 3.64 1.58 -0.04
CA PRO A 111 4.92 1.01 0.43
C PRO A 111 5.90 2.09 0.88
N TRP A 112 5.86 3.26 0.26
CA TRP A 112 6.74 4.40 0.53
C TRP A 112 6.30 5.22 1.76
N GLY A 113 7.14 6.15 2.19
CA GLY A 113 6.90 6.99 3.38
C GLY A 113 6.86 6.19 4.69
N LYS A 114 7.47 5.02 4.68
CA LYS A 114 7.53 4.09 5.80
C LYS A 114 8.92 3.51 5.98
N LEU A 115 9.24 3.21 7.23
CA LEU A 115 10.38 2.40 7.63
C LEU A 115 9.85 1.07 8.16
N TYR A 116 10.33 -0.03 7.59
CA TYR A 116 9.94 -1.39 7.98
C TYR A 116 11.12 -2.10 8.63
N LYS A 117 10.93 -2.69 9.79
CA LYS A 117 11.89 -3.66 10.34
C LYS A 117 11.95 -4.88 9.40
N TYR A 118 13.13 -5.43 9.14
CA TYR A 118 13.32 -6.54 8.20
C TYR A 118 12.35 -7.71 8.44
N SER A 119 12.13 -8.07 9.72
CA SER A 119 11.23 -9.17 10.10
C SER A 119 9.78 -9.00 9.63
N VAL A 120 9.33 -7.77 9.35
CA VAL A 120 7.99 -7.49 8.81
C VAL A 120 7.85 -7.98 7.37
N LEU A 121 8.94 -7.89 6.60
CA LEU A 121 8.96 -8.17 5.16
C LEU A 121 9.66 -9.49 4.81
N GLU A 122 10.20 -10.21 5.78
CA GLU A 122 10.97 -11.45 5.58
C GLU A 122 10.19 -12.51 4.76
N ASN A 123 8.89 -12.64 5.01
CA ASN A 123 8.03 -13.59 4.30
C ASN A 123 6.97 -12.89 3.44
N PHE A 124 7.13 -11.59 3.24
CA PHE A 124 6.20 -10.79 2.45
C PHE A 124 6.67 -10.70 0.99
N GLN A 125 5.72 -10.80 0.06
CA GLN A 125 5.96 -10.57 -1.35
C GLN A 125 4.85 -9.68 -1.92
N PHE A 126 5.23 -8.73 -2.75
CA PHE A 126 4.29 -7.96 -3.53
C PHE A 126 3.70 -8.84 -4.63
N PRO A 127 2.38 -8.78 -4.90
CA PRO A 127 1.75 -9.55 -5.96
C PRO A 127 2.30 -9.18 -7.34
N ASP A 128 2.83 -10.16 -8.08
CA ASP A 128 3.36 -9.94 -9.43
C ASP A 128 2.26 -9.89 -10.48
N GLY A 129 2.42 -9.03 -11.48
CA GLY A 129 1.56 -8.95 -12.66
C GLY A 129 0.26 -8.16 -12.47
N TYR A 130 -0.05 -7.70 -11.26
CA TYR A 130 -1.23 -6.92 -10.94
C TYR A 130 -0.90 -5.44 -10.70
N TRP A 131 -1.87 -4.57 -10.97
CA TRP A 131 -1.87 -3.22 -10.42
C TRP A 131 -2.39 -3.22 -8.99
N PHE A 132 -2.10 -2.16 -8.22
CA PHE A 132 -2.49 -2.01 -6.80
C PHE A 132 -1.84 -3.06 -5.88
N GLU A 133 -0.62 -3.42 -6.19
CA GLU A 133 0.23 -4.39 -5.47
C GLU A 133 0.53 -3.98 -4.02
N ASP A 134 0.23 -2.75 -3.68
CA ASP A 134 0.35 -2.17 -2.35
C ASP A 134 -0.82 -2.54 -1.41
N THR A 135 -1.93 -3.02 -1.95
CA THR A 135 -3.10 -3.45 -1.17
C THR A 135 -2.77 -4.41 -0.02
N PRO A 136 -1.86 -5.41 -0.15
CA PRO A 136 -1.49 -6.29 0.95
C PRO A 136 -0.88 -5.58 2.16
N ILE A 137 -0.30 -4.39 2.01
CA ILE A 137 0.25 -3.62 3.14
C ILE A 137 -0.88 -3.22 4.09
N SER A 138 -1.98 -2.66 3.58
CA SER A 138 -3.13 -2.29 4.40
C SER A 138 -4.03 -3.47 4.78
N PHE A 139 -4.04 -4.52 3.99
CA PHE A 139 -4.95 -5.65 4.18
C PHE A 139 -4.35 -6.80 4.99
N ILE A 140 -3.05 -7.07 4.85
CA ILE A 140 -2.33 -8.14 5.54
C ILE A 140 -1.44 -7.56 6.63
N LEU A 141 -0.47 -6.70 6.30
CA LEU A 141 0.50 -6.21 7.30
C LEU A 141 -0.17 -5.40 8.40
N ALA A 142 -1.17 -4.55 8.07
CA ALA A 142 -1.91 -3.79 9.08
C ALA A 142 -2.81 -4.66 9.98
N ALA A 143 -3.12 -5.89 9.58
CA ALA A 143 -3.88 -6.84 10.40
C ALA A 143 -3.00 -7.62 11.38
N LEU A 144 -1.69 -7.68 11.15
CA LEU A 144 -0.73 -8.39 11.99
C LEU A 144 -0.39 -7.57 13.26
N PRO A 145 0.05 -8.24 14.34
CA PRO A 145 0.33 -7.60 15.63
C PRO A 145 1.68 -6.85 15.64
N PHE A 146 2.02 -6.18 14.54
CA PHE A 146 3.21 -5.33 14.45
C PHE A 146 3.01 -4.04 15.23
N LYS A 147 4.07 -3.59 15.90
CA LYS A 147 4.09 -2.28 16.54
C LYS A 147 4.22 -1.19 15.48
N CYS A 148 3.07 -0.60 15.12
CA CYS A 148 2.99 0.45 14.13
C CYS A 148 3.01 1.82 14.82
N ILE A 149 3.85 2.73 14.34
CA ILE A 149 3.98 4.11 14.81
C ILE A 149 3.69 5.07 13.65
N SER A 150 2.96 6.13 13.91
CA SER A 150 2.78 7.24 12.98
C SER A 150 3.33 8.53 13.57
N ILE A 151 4.08 9.29 12.77
CA ILE A 151 4.66 10.59 13.15
C ILE A 151 4.20 11.70 12.20
N ASP A 152 4.10 12.92 12.70
CA ASP A 152 3.70 14.07 11.89
C ASP A 152 4.85 14.65 11.03
N ASN A 153 6.09 14.17 11.22
CA ASN A 153 7.21 14.59 10.39
C ASN A 153 6.99 14.23 8.92
N ILE A 154 7.32 15.15 8.03
CA ILE A 154 7.28 14.89 6.58
C ILE A 154 8.52 14.08 6.21
N VAL A 155 8.31 12.87 5.74
CA VAL A 155 9.37 11.90 5.41
C VAL A 155 9.40 11.50 3.94
N TYR A 156 8.48 12.01 3.12
CA TYR A 156 8.38 11.62 1.72
C TYR A 156 7.81 12.72 0.83
N GLY A 157 8.34 12.88 -0.35
CA GLY A 157 7.83 13.76 -1.39
C GLY A 157 7.38 12.93 -2.61
N TYR A 158 6.06 12.83 -2.80
CA TYR A 158 5.43 12.10 -3.91
C TYR A 158 5.23 13.01 -5.11
N ARG A 159 5.84 12.69 -6.23
CA ARG A 159 5.71 13.47 -7.49
C ARG A 159 4.40 13.15 -8.19
N LEU A 160 3.60 14.18 -8.48
CA LEU A 160 2.41 14.03 -9.30
C LEU A 160 2.79 13.97 -10.77
N ASN A 161 2.57 12.82 -11.39
CA ASN A 161 2.79 12.59 -12.82
C ASN A 161 1.45 12.32 -13.52
N SER A 162 1.03 13.24 -14.41
CA SER A 162 -0.20 13.10 -15.20
C SER A 162 -0.16 11.91 -16.16
N GLU A 163 1.03 11.50 -16.58
CA GLU A 163 1.26 10.35 -17.46
C GLU A 163 1.44 9.03 -16.70
N GLY A 164 1.50 9.10 -15.38
CA GLY A 164 1.68 7.94 -14.50
C GLY A 164 0.50 6.96 -14.50
N ILE A 165 0.77 5.74 -14.02
CA ILE A 165 -0.23 4.66 -13.93
C ILE A 165 -1.42 5.09 -13.08
N THR A 166 -1.18 5.73 -11.93
CA THR A 166 -2.24 6.18 -11.00
C THR A 166 -3.25 7.09 -11.68
N SER A 167 -2.78 8.03 -12.53
CA SER A 167 -3.63 8.98 -13.24
C SER A 167 -4.48 8.31 -14.34
N LYS A 168 -3.98 7.26 -14.95
CA LYS A 168 -4.61 6.54 -16.06
C LYS A 168 -5.39 5.30 -15.62
N ALA A 169 -5.22 4.86 -14.37
CA ALA A 169 -5.74 3.59 -13.87
C ALA A 169 -7.24 3.42 -14.09
N VAL A 170 -8.04 4.43 -13.81
CA VAL A 170 -9.51 4.35 -13.91
C VAL A 170 -10.03 4.12 -15.34
N TYR A 171 -9.23 4.44 -16.35
CA TYR A 171 -9.57 4.23 -17.76
C TYR A 171 -9.02 2.91 -18.32
N SER A 172 -8.14 2.23 -17.60
CA SER A 172 -7.53 0.98 -18.02
C SER A 172 -8.38 -0.23 -17.59
N GLU A 173 -8.44 -1.25 -18.46
CA GLU A 173 -9.06 -2.54 -18.11
C GLU A 173 -8.35 -3.19 -16.91
N LYS A 174 -7.07 -2.92 -16.70
CA LYS A 174 -6.30 -3.38 -15.53
C LYS A 174 -6.80 -2.79 -14.19
N SER A 175 -7.69 -1.81 -14.20
CA SER A 175 -8.33 -1.33 -12.96
C SER A 175 -9.06 -2.44 -12.19
N ILE A 176 -9.49 -3.52 -12.87
CA ILE A 176 -10.10 -4.71 -12.25
C ILE A 176 -9.12 -5.51 -11.38
N ASP A 177 -7.82 -5.33 -11.54
CA ASP A 177 -6.80 -5.96 -10.70
C ASP A 177 -7.02 -5.63 -9.21
N SER A 178 -7.66 -4.49 -8.92
CA SER A 178 -8.08 -4.11 -7.57
C SER A 178 -8.93 -5.17 -6.89
N TYR A 179 -9.84 -5.82 -7.62
CA TYR A 179 -10.63 -6.94 -7.11
C TYR A 179 -9.75 -8.19 -6.90
N TRP A 180 -8.94 -8.55 -7.89
CA TRP A 180 -8.13 -9.77 -7.84
C TRP A 180 -7.14 -9.75 -6.68
N ILE A 181 -6.52 -8.59 -6.40
CA ILE A 181 -5.65 -8.43 -5.24
C ILE A 181 -6.42 -8.52 -3.93
N THR A 182 -7.63 -7.95 -3.86
CA THR A 182 -8.48 -8.08 -2.67
C THR A 182 -8.81 -9.55 -2.38
N GLU A 183 -9.21 -10.30 -3.41
CA GLU A 183 -9.45 -11.74 -3.28
C GLU A 183 -8.18 -12.50 -2.87
N GLN A 184 -7.04 -12.19 -3.50
CA GLN A 184 -5.76 -12.80 -3.16
C GLN A 184 -5.36 -12.53 -1.71
N CYS A 185 -5.50 -11.29 -1.22
CA CYS A 185 -5.24 -10.97 0.19
C CYS A 185 -6.05 -11.86 1.13
N LEU A 186 -7.35 -12.04 0.87
CA LEU A 186 -8.19 -12.93 1.69
C LEU A 186 -7.70 -14.38 1.64
N LYS A 187 -7.32 -14.89 0.46
CA LYS A 187 -6.78 -16.25 0.32
C LYS A 187 -5.44 -16.44 1.05
N GLU A 188 -4.65 -15.38 1.16
CA GLU A 188 -3.33 -15.41 1.83
C GLU A 188 -3.43 -15.27 3.36
N PHE A 189 -4.56 -14.86 3.93
CA PHE A 189 -4.75 -14.69 5.37
C PHE A 189 -4.27 -15.88 6.20
N PRO A 190 -4.60 -17.16 5.87
CA PRO A 190 -4.12 -18.31 6.64
C PRO A 190 -2.59 -18.43 6.66
N LYS A 191 -1.92 -18.11 5.56
CA LYS A 191 -0.45 -18.14 5.44
C LYS A 191 0.20 -17.16 6.43
N PHE A 192 -0.39 -15.98 6.59
CA PHE A 192 0.08 -14.94 7.51
C PHE A 192 -0.54 -15.06 8.92
N LYS A 193 -1.35 -16.09 9.19
CA LYS A 193 -2.08 -16.27 10.45
C LYS A 193 -3.00 -15.08 10.79
N VAL A 194 -3.49 -14.39 9.77
CA VAL A 194 -4.52 -13.35 9.91
C VAL A 194 -5.88 -14.01 10.05
N HIS A 195 -6.68 -13.52 10.98
CA HIS A 195 -8.02 -14.04 11.22
C HIS A 195 -9.08 -13.30 10.40
N TYR A 196 -10.12 -14.00 9.97
CA TYR A 196 -11.34 -13.39 9.41
C TYR A 196 -12.19 -12.86 10.56
N ASP A 197 -11.82 -11.71 11.09
CA ASP A 197 -12.47 -11.06 12.22
C ASP A 197 -13.25 -9.81 11.81
N GLN A 198 -13.79 -9.10 12.79
CA GLN A 198 -14.53 -7.85 12.57
C GLN A 198 -13.69 -6.78 11.90
N LYS A 199 -12.39 -6.68 12.24
CA LYS A 199 -11.47 -5.70 11.66
C LYS A 199 -11.23 -6.01 10.17
N ALA A 200 -10.97 -7.26 9.83
CA ALA A 200 -10.81 -7.72 8.45
C ALA A 200 -12.10 -7.49 7.62
N TYR A 201 -13.26 -7.69 8.23
CA TYR A 201 -14.55 -7.39 7.59
C TYR A 201 -14.72 -5.90 7.26
N GLU A 202 -14.40 -5.01 8.20
CA GLU A 202 -14.44 -3.55 7.96
C GLU A 202 -13.46 -3.14 6.85
N TYR A 203 -12.28 -3.76 6.78
CA TYR A 203 -11.35 -3.55 5.68
C TYR A 203 -11.92 -4.00 4.33
N LEU A 204 -12.58 -5.15 4.26
CA LEU A 204 -13.23 -5.59 3.01
C LEU A 204 -14.30 -4.59 2.55
N LEU A 205 -15.10 -4.05 3.46
CA LEU A 205 -16.10 -3.03 3.11
C LEU A 205 -15.44 -1.75 2.57
N GLN A 206 -14.39 -1.26 3.21
CA GLN A 206 -13.63 -0.11 2.72
C GLN A 206 -13.00 -0.40 1.35
N GLN A 207 -12.39 -1.57 1.20
CA GLN A 207 -11.78 -1.99 -0.05
C GLN A 207 -12.81 -2.14 -1.17
N SER A 208 -14.05 -2.56 -0.89
CA SER A 208 -15.12 -2.65 -1.88
C SER A 208 -15.48 -1.28 -2.47
N ILE A 209 -15.47 -0.23 -1.65
CA ILE A 209 -15.63 1.15 -2.13
C ILE A 209 -14.46 1.56 -3.03
N MET A 210 -13.24 1.26 -2.60
CA MET A 210 -12.04 1.58 -3.36
C MET A 210 -12.02 0.86 -4.71
N ASN A 211 -12.38 -0.42 -4.73
CA ASN A 211 -12.46 -1.23 -5.94
C ASN A 211 -13.47 -0.63 -6.92
N ALA A 212 -14.69 -0.35 -6.47
CA ALA A 212 -15.74 0.26 -7.29
C ALA A 212 -15.32 1.65 -7.82
N TRP A 213 -14.66 2.47 -7.00
CA TRP A 213 -14.13 3.76 -7.45
C TRP A 213 -13.05 3.59 -8.53
N ARG A 214 -12.18 2.61 -8.42
CA ARG A 214 -11.11 2.32 -9.39
C ARG A 214 -11.68 1.92 -10.76
N ILE A 215 -12.79 1.15 -10.79
CA ILE A 215 -13.42 0.71 -12.05
C ILE A 215 -14.59 1.58 -12.53
N ARG A 216 -14.86 2.72 -11.87
CA ARG A 216 -16.06 3.57 -12.17
C ARG A 216 -16.18 4.02 -13.63
N LYS A 217 -15.09 4.04 -14.38
CA LYS A 217 -15.07 4.38 -15.81
C LYS A 217 -15.18 3.17 -16.74
N GLN A 218 -15.24 1.96 -16.18
CA GLN A 218 -15.43 0.75 -16.97
C GLN A 218 -16.90 0.57 -17.41
N LYS A 219 -17.12 -0.32 -18.40
CA LYS A 219 -18.46 -0.64 -18.87
C LYS A 219 -19.32 -1.14 -17.71
N ARG A 220 -20.62 -0.82 -17.73
CA ARG A 220 -21.58 -1.24 -16.68
C ARG A 220 -21.48 -2.72 -16.36
N LYS A 221 -21.38 -3.57 -17.37
CA LYS A 221 -21.27 -5.03 -17.19
C LYS A 221 -20.07 -5.43 -16.36
N VAL A 222 -18.92 -4.76 -16.51
CA VAL A 222 -17.72 -5.02 -15.70
C VAL A 222 -17.96 -4.61 -14.25
N ARG A 223 -18.52 -3.43 -14.01
CA ARG A 223 -18.85 -2.93 -12.66
C ARG A 223 -19.87 -3.83 -11.94
N GLU A 224 -20.89 -4.29 -12.67
CA GLU A 224 -21.89 -5.22 -12.15
C GLU A 224 -21.29 -6.60 -11.82
N SER A 225 -20.37 -7.10 -12.66
CA SER A 225 -19.66 -8.36 -12.38
C SER A 225 -18.78 -8.25 -11.14
N GLU A 226 -18.02 -7.16 -10.98
CA GLU A 226 -17.21 -6.94 -9.78
C GLU A 226 -18.08 -6.84 -8.52
N PHE A 227 -19.21 -6.13 -8.58
CA PHE A 227 -20.15 -6.05 -7.47
C PHE A 227 -20.63 -7.45 -7.03
N VAL A 228 -20.97 -8.34 -7.98
CA VAL A 228 -21.35 -9.72 -7.68
C VAL A 228 -20.21 -10.49 -7.03
N LEU A 229 -18.99 -10.32 -7.54
CA LEU A 229 -17.80 -10.98 -6.99
C LEU A 229 -17.47 -10.50 -5.57
N ILE A 230 -17.61 -9.20 -5.28
CA ILE A 230 -17.43 -8.65 -3.92
C ILE A 230 -18.50 -9.21 -2.97
N THR A 231 -19.77 -9.29 -3.40
CA THR A 231 -20.81 -9.90 -2.56
C THR A 231 -20.50 -11.35 -2.25
N LYS A 232 -19.90 -12.08 -3.20
CA LYS A 232 -19.46 -13.45 -2.99
C LYS A 232 -18.34 -13.53 -1.95
N LEU A 233 -17.32 -12.65 -2.00
CA LEU A 233 -16.28 -12.61 -0.96
C LEU A 233 -16.87 -12.39 0.44
N MET A 234 -17.88 -11.51 0.56
CA MET A 234 -18.56 -11.29 1.84
C MET A 234 -19.28 -12.57 2.32
N ASP A 235 -19.95 -13.27 1.42
CA ASP A 235 -20.68 -14.49 1.76
C ASP A 235 -19.71 -15.65 2.10
N ASP A 236 -18.58 -15.77 1.39
CA ASP A 236 -17.62 -16.86 1.56
C ASP A 236 -16.77 -16.69 2.84
N TYR A 237 -16.30 -15.47 3.14
CA TYR A 237 -15.32 -15.23 4.20
C TYR A 237 -15.91 -14.59 5.47
N PHE A 238 -17.06 -13.88 5.36
CA PHE A 238 -17.60 -13.06 6.45
C PHE A 238 -19.11 -13.26 6.66
N LYS A 239 -19.57 -14.49 6.50
CA LYS A 239 -20.96 -14.84 6.75
C LYS A 239 -21.33 -14.52 8.20
N GLY A 240 -22.36 -13.70 8.39
CA GLY A 240 -22.86 -13.31 9.71
C GLY A 240 -22.13 -12.12 10.36
N PHE A 241 -21.08 -11.59 9.76
CA PHE A 241 -20.48 -10.33 10.20
C PHE A 241 -21.34 -9.13 9.79
N HIS A 242 -21.36 -8.09 10.64
CA HIS A 242 -22.04 -6.83 10.36
C HIS A 242 -21.15 -5.66 10.75
N THR A 243 -21.18 -4.59 9.93
CA THR A 243 -20.38 -3.41 10.22
C THR A 243 -20.89 -2.69 11.49
N LYS A 244 -19.95 -2.25 12.31
CA LYS A 244 -20.20 -1.33 13.44
C LYS A 244 -20.01 0.13 13.03
N ASN A 245 -19.55 0.37 11.81
CA ASN A 245 -19.31 1.71 11.28
C ASN A 245 -20.57 2.25 10.59
N ALA A 246 -21.19 3.28 11.18
CA ALA A 246 -22.40 3.89 10.64
C ALA A 246 -22.25 4.38 9.19
N ASN A 247 -21.06 4.84 8.81
CA ASN A 247 -20.79 5.31 7.44
C ASN A 247 -20.76 4.15 6.43
N MET A 248 -20.41 2.94 6.86
CA MET A 248 -20.35 1.75 6.03
C MET A 248 -21.69 0.98 5.96
N SER A 249 -22.64 1.26 6.85
CA SER A 249 -23.91 0.53 6.95
C SER A 249 -24.73 0.53 5.67
N LYS A 250 -24.72 1.64 4.93
CA LYS A 250 -25.42 1.75 3.64
C LYS A 250 -24.77 0.90 2.56
N VAL A 251 -23.43 0.89 2.52
CA VAL A 251 -22.63 0.07 1.61
C VAL A 251 -22.88 -1.40 1.89
N GLU A 252 -22.74 -1.82 3.15
CA GLU A 252 -23.06 -3.19 3.56
C GLU A 252 -24.47 -3.62 3.17
N SER A 253 -25.48 -2.79 3.47
CA SER A 253 -26.87 -3.07 3.12
C SER A 253 -27.08 -3.28 1.61
N ALA A 254 -26.43 -2.45 0.78
CA ALA A 254 -26.52 -2.57 -0.67
C ALA A 254 -25.85 -3.87 -1.18
N LEU A 255 -24.68 -4.23 -0.64
CA LEU A 255 -23.96 -5.46 -0.97
C LEU A 255 -24.77 -6.70 -0.55
N ARG A 256 -25.21 -6.79 0.72
CA ARG A 256 -25.96 -7.94 1.23
C ARG A 256 -27.31 -8.16 0.53
N LYS A 257 -27.99 -7.08 0.16
CA LYS A 257 -29.27 -7.14 -0.58
C LYS A 257 -29.09 -7.28 -2.09
N LYS A 258 -27.82 -7.37 -2.55
CA LYS A 258 -27.46 -7.49 -3.97
C LYS A 258 -28.05 -6.36 -4.82
N GLN A 259 -28.07 -5.13 -4.29
CA GLN A 259 -28.66 -3.94 -4.89
C GLN A 259 -27.58 -3.12 -5.63
N PHE A 260 -27.14 -3.56 -6.79
CA PHE A 260 -26.07 -2.94 -7.57
C PHE A 260 -26.29 -1.43 -7.81
N ILE A 261 -27.47 -1.03 -8.31
CA ILE A 261 -27.75 0.39 -8.58
C ILE A 261 -27.65 1.24 -7.30
N ARG A 262 -28.17 0.74 -6.17
CA ARG A 262 -28.05 1.44 -4.89
C ARG A 262 -26.59 1.55 -4.44
N PHE A 263 -25.79 0.53 -4.66
CA PHE A 263 -24.36 0.54 -4.36
C PHE A 263 -23.66 1.63 -5.18
N GLU A 264 -23.89 1.70 -6.49
CA GLU A 264 -23.34 2.74 -7.37
C GLU A 264 -23.74 4.17 -6.98
N MET A 265 -24.95 4.35 -6.42
CA MET A 265 -25.39 5.68 -5.94
C MET A 265 -24.75 6.11 -4.61
N ILE A 266 -24.16 5.19 -3.85
CA ILE A 266 -23.50 5.47 -2.57
C ILE A 266 -22.03 5.82 -2.78
N ILE A 267 -21.39 5.25 -3.82
CA ILE A 267 -19.99 5.43 -4.16
C ILE A 267 -19.78 6.61 -5.08
#